data_1c1a4d0442d3de10e0feb993a35c5784
#
_entry.id   1c1a4d0442d3de10e0feb993a35c5784
#
_cell.length_a   1.000
_cell.length_b   1.000
_cell.length_c   1.000
_cell.angle_alpha   90.00
_cell.angle_beta   90.00
_cell.angle_gamma   90.00
#
_symmetry.space_group_name_H-M   'P 1'
#
loop_
_entity.id
_entity.type
_entity.pdbx_description
1 polymer ?
#
loop_
_entity_poly.entity_id
_entity_poly.type
_entity_poly.pdbx_seq_one_letter_code
_entity_poly.pdbx_strand_id
1 'polypeptide(L)'
;AERKNMNSFMSWVGGKKNLRDEVLARFPPYYERYIEVFGGAGWVLFHKPPGADFEVYNDFNSNLANLYRCVRDKPAKLKYKLRYVLDSREDFEYLAILHKRGILPRLYDVDRAAKFYQLIRYSYASGLDSFGSQPHSMWSDFPMIDLAARRLQKVVIENKDFEKLIRQYDRPVSFFYCDPPYFATENYYKDVGFTAKDHIRLRDALLDIKGRFLVSYNDCPEIREIWDKPNIHIEEISRLNNLAQRYDAGCQYGELLISNYDTSERAKAIRQLSLFD
;
A
#
# COMPACT_ATOMS: atom_id res chain seq x y z
N ALA A 1 -8.30 -25.70 6.78
CA ALA A 1 -6.99 -25.07 7.03
C ALA A 1 -7.22 -23.58 7.23
N GLU A 2 -7.00 -23.09 8.45
CA GLU A 2 -7.01 -21.65 8.76
C GLU A 2 -6.04 -20.95 7.81
N ARG A 3 -6.57 -20.09 6.96
CA ARG A 3 -5.76 -19.24 6.08
C ARG A 3 -5.16 -18.12 6.94
N LYS A 4 -3.95 -18.35 7.45
CA LYS A 4 -3.21 -17.32 8.19
C LYS A 4 -3.05 -16.08 7.31
N ASN A 5 -3.43 -14.93 7.87
CA ASN A 5 -3.13 -13.63 7.30
C ASN A 5 -1.63 -13.52 7.01
N MET A 6 -1.26 -13.08 5.81
CA MET A 6 0.15 -12.97 5.46
C MET A 6 0.65 -11.52 5.57
N ASN A 7 1.95 -11.39 5.79
CA ASN A 7 2.63 -10.10 5.70
C ASN A 7 2.94 -9.76 4.23
N SER A 8 3.22 -8.49 3.96
CA SER A 8 3.82 -8.11 2.68
C SER A 8 5.21 -8.75 2.53
N PHE A 9 5.61 -9.02 1.29
CA PHE A 9 6.94 -9.54 0.95
C PHE A 9 8.04 -8.46 1.00
N MET A 10 7.66 -7.20 1.20
CA MET A 10 8.58 -6.07 1.32
C MET A 10 8.04 -5.02 2.29
N SER A 11 8.90 -4.10 2.69
CA SER A 11 8.52 -2.84 3.34
C SER A 11 8.53 -1.71 2.32
N TRP A 12 7.72 -0.67 2.56
CA TRP A 12 7.65 0.53 1.75
C TRP A 12 7.36 1.74 2.62
N VAL A 13 7.79 2.94 2.18
CA VAL A 13 7.53 4.20 2.90
C VAL A 13 6.03 4.38 3.10
N GLY A 14 5.61 4.80 4.29
CA GLY A 14 4.19 5.01 4.62
C GLY A 14 3.37 3.74 4.86
N GLY A 15 4.00 2.56 4.86
CA GLY A 15 3.28 1.28 4.98
C GLY A 15 2.44 1.13 6.25
N LYS A 16 1.21 0.63 6.09
CA LYS A 16 0.17 0.49 7.13
C LYS A 16 0.28 -0.78 7.97
N LYS A 17 1.49 -1.33 8.15
CA LYS A 17 1.69 -2.58 8.92
C LYS A 17 1.02 -2.55 10.30
N ASN A 18 1.15 -1.45 11.03
CA ASN A 18 0.65 -1.32 12.40
C ASN A 18 -0.84 -0.94 12.48
N LEU A 19 -1.43 -0.46 11.38
CA LEU A 19 -2.81 -0.01 11.32
C LEU A 19 -3.72 -0.94 10.52
N ARG A 20 -3.16 -1.96 9.89
CA ARG A 20 -3.91 -2.84 8.98
C ARG A 20 -5.09 -3.54 9.64
N ASP A 21 -4.97 -3.92 10.92
CA ASP A 21 -6.06 -4.55 11.66
C ASP A 21 -7.19 -3.56 11.95
N GLU A 22 -6.84 -2.32 12.33
CA GLU A 22 -7.79 -1.23 12.51
C GLU A 22 -8.50 -0.86 11.21
N VAL A 23 -7.76 -0.82 10.10
CA VAL A 23 -8.30 -0.59 8.77
C VAL A 23 -9.26 -1.71 8.36
N LEU A 24 -8.87 -2.98 8.55
CA LEU A 24 -9.71 -4.13 8.19
C LEU A 24 -10.98 -4.23 9.03
N ALA A 25 -10.91 -3.86 10.32
CA ALA A 25 -12.09 -3.85 11.20
C ALA A 25 -13.17 -2.86 10.73
N ARG A 26 -12.77 -1.86 9.94
CA ARG A 26 -13.64 -0.80 9.41
C ARG A 26 -14.04 -0.98 7.96
N PHE A 27 -13.69 -2.09 7.35
CA PHE A 27 -14.16 -2.43 6.00
C PHE A 27 -15.69 -2.54 5.97
N PRO A 28 -16.36 -2.23 4.87
CA PRO A 28 -17.79 -2.46 4.77
C PRO A 28 -18.09 -3.96 4.95
N PRO A 29 -19.26 -4.32 5.51
CA PRO A 29 -19.61 -5.72 5.75
C PRO A 29 -19.74 -6.53 4.46
N TYR A 30 -20.08 -5.86 3.35
CA TYR A 30 -20.25 -6.47 2.04
C TYR A 30 -19.62 -5.65 0.92
N TYR A 31 -18.87 -6.32 0.05
CA TYR A 31 -18.35 -5.84 -1.23
C TYR A 31 -17.92 -7.06 -2.06
N GLU A 32 -18.02 -6.97 -3.39
CA GLU A 32 -17.56 -8.01 -4.31
C GLU A 32 -16.23 -7.66 -4.96
N ARG A 33 -15.92 -6.35 -5.03
CA ARG A 33 -14.73 -5.83 -5.70
C ARG A 33 -13.91 -5.01 -4.71
N TYR A 34 -12.65 -5.40 -4.52
CA TYR A 34 -11.68 -4.68 -3.69
C TYR A 34 -10.64 -3.99 -4.57
N ILE A 35 -10.48 -2.70 -4.43
CA ILE A 35 -9.51 -1.91 -5.19
C ILE A 35 -8.59 -1.18 -4.23
N GLU A 36 -7.31 -1.57 -4.16
CA GLU A 36 -6.26 -0.87 -3.42
C GLU A 36 -5.62 0.15 -4.37
N VAL A 37 -5.93 1.44 -4.17
CA VAL A 37 -5.65 2.52 -5.13
C VAL A 37 -4.19 2.99 -5.06
N PHE A 38 -3.63 3.05 -3.87
CA PHE A 38 -2.22 3.39 -3.57
C PHE A 38 -1.59 2.19 -2.88
N GLY A 39 -1.15 1.22 -3.66
CA GLY A 39 -0.82 -0.10 -3.13
C GLY A 39 0.46 -0.15 -2.29
N GLY A 40 1.51 0.55 -2.70
CA GLY A 40 2.80 0.51 -2.00
C GLY A 40 3.25 -0.92 -1.70
N ALA A 41 3.51 -1.23 -0.41
CA ALA A 41 3.83 -2.57 0.04
C ALA A 41 2.63 -3.53 0.09
N GLY A 42 1.40 -3.09 -0.16
CA GLY A 42 0.20 -3.93 -0.13
C GLY A 42 -0.13 -4.52 1.24
N TRP A 43 0.19 -3.82 2.33
CA TRP A 43 -0.01 -4.35 3.67
C TRP A 43 -1.44 -4.77 3.95
N VAL A 44 -2.42 -4.02 3.45
CA VAL A 44 -3.84 -4.32 3.64
C VAL A 44 -4.26 -5.45 2.70
N LEU A 45 -3.89 -5.41 1.42
CA LEU A 45 -4.18 -6.46 0.44
C LEU A 45 -3.68 -7.84 0.90
N PHE A 46 -2.44 -7.92 1.38
CA PHE A 46 -1.85 -9.19 1.81
C PHE A 46 -2.45 -9.69 3.15
N HIS A 47 -2.79 -8.77 4.03
CA HIS A 47 -3.31 -9.13 5.35
C HIS A 47 -4.80 -9.47 5.34
N LYS A 48 -5.59 -8.84 4.46
CA LYS A 48 -7.01 -9.17 4.36
C LYS A 48 -7.21 -10.62 3.91
N PRO A 49 -8.22 -11.32 4.44
CA PRO A 49 -8.59 -12.63 3.92
C PRO A 49 -8.94 -12.52 2.42
N PRO A 50 -8.51 -13.47 1.57
CA PRO A 50 -9.02 -13.58 0.22
C PRO A 50 -10.54 -13.82 0.28
N GLY A 51 -11.33 -13.05 -0.40
CA GLY A 51 -12.80 -13.18 -0.28
C GLY A 51 -13.59 -12.30 -1.22
N ALA A 52 -12.99 -11.27 -1.79
CA ALA A 52 -13.61 -10.54 -2.88
C ALA A 52 -13.49 -11.35 -4.18
N ASP A 53 -14.53 -11.34 -4.99
CA ASP A 53 -14.54 -12.03 -6.30
C ASP A 53 -13.56 -11.40 -7.27
N PHE A 54 -13.28 -10.12 -7.09
CA PHE A 54 -12.39 -9.34 -7.91
C PHE A 54 -11.50 -8.42 -7.05
N GLU A 55 -10.19 -8.51 -7.22
CA GLU A 55 -9.21 -7.70 -6.49
C GLU A 55 -8.28 -6.96 -7.45
N VAL A 56 -8.01 -5.69 -7.17
CA VAL A 56 -7.07 -4.84 -7.92
C VAL A 56 -6.04 -4.26 -6.96
N TYR A 57 -4.77 -4.40 -7.33
CA TYR A 57 -3.65 -3.64 -6.77
C TYR A 57 -3.24 -2.60 -7.80
N ASN A 58 -3.17 -1.36 -7.40
CA ASN A 58 -2.65 -0.27 -8.22
C ASN A 58 -1.58 0.50 -7.49
N ASP A 59 -0.56 0.90 -8.22
CA ASP A 59 0.36 1.94 -7.77
C ASP A 59 0.83 2.76 -8.97
N PHE A 60 0.94 4.08 -8.78
CA PHE A 60 1.41 4.98 -9.83
C PHE A 60 2.90 4.82 -10.10
N ASN A 61 3.68 4.33 -9.12
CA ASN A 61 5.09 4.00 -9.29
C ASN A 61 5.24 2.76 -10.20
N SER A 62 5.68 3.00 -11.42
CA SER A 62 5.82 1.94 -12.43
C SER A 62 6.85 0.87 -12.06
N ASN A 63 7.82 1.16 -11.19
CA ASN A 63 8.78 0.17 -10.69
C ASN A 63 8.08 -0.80 -9.72
N LEU A 64 7.20 -0.28 -8.84
CA LEU A 64 6.37 -1.12 -7.97
C LEU A 64 5.44 -2.02 -8.78
N ALA A 65 4.67 -1.44 -9.70
CA ALA A 65 3.76 -2.23 -10.55
C ALA A 65 4.50 -3.33 -11.32
N ASN A 66 5.70 -3.02 -11.87
CA ASN A 66 6.53 -4.01 -12.54
C ASN A 66 7.02 -5.11 -11.58
N LEU A 67 7.44 -4.75 -10.36
CA LEU A 67 7.86 -5.71 -9.34
C LEU A 67 6.71 -6.66 -8.98
N TYR A 68 5.51 -6.14 -8.73
CA TYR A 68 4.33 -6.95 -8.43
C TYR A 68 3.95 -7.91 -9.56
N ARG A 69 4.01 -7.46 -10.82
CA ARG A 69 3.80 -8.33 -11.99
C ARG A 69 4.84 -9.44 -12.04
N CYS A 70 6.12 -9.13 -11.81
CA CYS A 70 7.18 -10.13 -11.79
C CYS A 70 7.06 -11.12 -10.64
N VAL A 71 6.67 -10.67 -9.45
CA VAL A 71 6.37 -11.56 -8.31
C VAL A 71 5.21 -12.49 -8.65
N ARG A 72 4.13 -11.99 -9.25
CA ARG A 72 2.98 -12.81 -9.63
C ARG A 72 3.30 -13.82 -10.73
N ASP A 73 3.91 -13.35 -11.82
CA ASP A 73 3.99 -14.09 -13.09
C ASP A 73 5.33 -14.79 -13.31
N LYS A 74 6.41 -14.29 -12.70
CA LYS A 74 7.80 -14.74 -12.94
C LYS A 74 8.60 -14.93 -11.64
N PRO A 75 8.04 -15.49 -10.55
CA PRO A 75 8.71 -15.53 -9.25
C PRO A 75 10.04 -16.32 -9.29
N ALA A 76 10.09 -17.42 -10.04
CA ALA A 76 11.31 -18.21 -10.20
C ALA A 76 12.43 -17.43 -10.88
N LYS A 77 12.13 -16.67 -11.94
CA LYS A 77 13.10 -15.84 -12.64
C LYS A 77 13.59 -14.69 -11.77
N LEU A 78 12.68 -14.06 -11.03
CA LEU A 78 13.02 -13.00 -10.08
C LEU A 78 13.96 -13.52 -8.99
N LYS A 79 13.63 -14.64 -8.34
CA LYS A 79 14.49 -15.29 -7.33
C LYS A 79 15.83 -15.69 -7.90
N TYR A 80 15.88 -16.18 -9.14
CA TYR A 80 17.14 -16.51 -9.82
C TYR A 80 18.05 -15.29 -9.94
N LYS A 81 17.51 -14.13 -10.33
CA LYS A 81 18.27 -12.86 -10.40
C LYS A 81 18.73 -12.38 -9.03
N LEU A 82 17.91 -12.55 -7.99
CA LEU A 82 18.23 -12.14 -6.63
C LEU A 82 19.22 -13.08 -5.92
N ARG A 83 19.41 -14.30 -6.41
CA ARG A 83 20.25 -15.33 -5.78
C ARG A 83 21.70 -14.92 -5.57
N TYR A 84 22.25 -14.14 -6.49
CA TYR A 84 23.64 -13.73 -6.51
C TYR A 84 23.86 -12.26 -6.19
N VAL A 85 22.84 -11.61 -5.65
CA VAL A 85 22.94 -10.21 -5.23
C VAL A 85 23.70 -10.14 -3.91
N LEU A 86 24.75 -9.31 -3.90
CA LEU A 86 25.54 -9.05 -2.70
C LEU A 86 24.98 -7.86 -1.92
N ASP A 87 25.09 -7.92 -0.61
CA ASP A 87 24.82 -6.79 0.27
C ASP A 87 26.04 -5.86 0.23
N SER A 88 26.06 -4.95 -0.75
CA SER A 88 27.17 -4.07 -1.06
C SER A 88 26.69 -2.63 -1.12
N ARG A 89 27.37 -1.75 -0.37
CA ARG A 89 27.14 -0.30 -0.43
C ARG A 89 27.38 0.26 -1.84
N GLU A 90 28.45 -0.18 -2.51
CA GLU A 90 28.79 0.26 -3.86
C GLU A 90 27.69 -0.06 -4.85
N ASP A 91 27.19 -1.30 -4.82
CA ASP A 91 26.08 -1.72 -5.68
C ASP A 91 24.80 -0.93 -5.37
N PHE A 92 24.52 -0.70 -4.08
CA PHE A 92 23.36 0.12 -3.67
C PHE A 92 23.46 1.55 -4.21
N GLU A 93 24.59 2.21 -4.03
CA GLU A 93 24.82 3.59 -4.49
C GLU A 93 24.69 3.69 -6.03
N TYR A 94 25.22 2.71 -6.75
CA TYR A 94 25.04 2.61 -8.20
C TYR A 94 23.55 2.47 -8.58
N LEU A 95 22.82 1.58 -7.93
CA LEU A 95 21.38 1.40 -8.19
C LEU A 95 20.56 2.63 -7.83
N ALA A 96 20.89 3.34 -6.74
CA ALA A 96 20.25 4.59 -6.36
C ALA A 96 20.45 5.67 -7.43
N ILE A 97 21.63 5.75 -8.05
CA ILE A 97 21.90 6.64 -9.18
C ILE A 97 21.06 6.27 -10.40
N LEU A 98 20.99 4.98 -10.76
CA LEU A 98 20.15 4.51 -11.87
C LEU A 98 18.67 4.83 -11.65
N HIS A 99 18.20 4.66 -10.43
CA HIS A 99 16.82 4.98 -10.04
C HIS A 99 16.55 6.48 -10.18
N LYS A 100 17.38 7.34 -9.57
CA LYS A 100 17.26 8.80 -9.65
C LYS A 100 17.30 9.34 -11.07
N ARG A 101 18.07 8.71 -11.96
CA ARG A 101 18.15 9.07 -13.38
C ARG A 101 17.01 8.52 -14.24
N GLY A 102 16.05 7.78 -13.64
CA GLY A 102 14.95 7.17 -14.40
C GLY A 102 15.39 6.12 -15.41
N ILE A 103 16.50 5.41 -15.14
CA ILE A 103 17.03 4.38 -16.04
C ILE A 103 16.37 3.02 -15.81
N LEU A 104 15.95 2.70 -14.58
CA LEU A 104 15.34 1.41 -14.26
C LEU A 104 14.18 1.02 -15.18
N PRO A 105 13.25 1.92 -15.57
CA PRO A 105 12.17 1.60 -16.50
C PRO A 105 12.60 1.17 -17.89
N ARG A 106 13.86 1.42 -18.28
CA ARG A 106 14.42 1.01 -19.58
C ARG A 106 14.97 -0.42 -19.59
N LEU A 107 15.08 -1.05 -18.41
CA LEU A 107 15.56 -2.41 -18.28
C LEU A 107 14.46 -3.42 -18.61
N TYR A 108 14.87 -4.64 -18.95
CA TYR A 108 13.97 -5.78 -19.06
C TYR A 108 13.23 -6.01 -17.72
N ASP A 109 11.97 -6.41 -17.76
CA ASP A 109 11.06 -6.43 -16.63
C ASP A 109 11.60 -7.15 -15.37
N VAL A 110 12.19 -8.35 -15.52
CA VAL A 110 12.75 -9.12 -14.41
C VAL A 110 14.02 -8.48 -13.86
N ASP A 111 14.88 -7.94 -14.71
CA ASP A 111 16.10 -7.25 -14.29
C ASP A 111 15.74 -5.95 -13.55
N ARG A 112 14.77 -5.22 -14.08
CA ARG A 112 14.19 -4.04 -13.42
C ARG A 112 13.62 -4.39 -12.05
N ALA A 113 12.82 -5.46 -11.96
CA ALA A 113 12.22 -5.91 -10.71
C ALA A 113 13.27 -6.31 -9.68
N ALA A 114 14.29 -7.08 -10.09
CA ALA A 114 15.36 -7.51 -9.19
C ALA A 114 16.18 -6.34 -8.66
N LYS A 115 16.57 -5.39 -9.53
CA LYS A 115 17.32 -4.19 -9.13
C LYS A 115 16.49 -3.27 -8.22
N PHE A 116 15.21 -3.09 -8.51
CA PHE A 116 14.34 -2.28 -7.68
C PHE A 116 14.10 -2.95 -6.31
N TYR A 117 13.89 -4.27 -6.27
CA TYR A 117 13.76 -5.01 -5.02
C TYR A 117 15.04 -4.93 -4.17
N GLN A 118 16.21 -5.08 -4.79
CA GLN A 118 17.50 -4.90 -4.12
C GLN A 118 17.62 -3.50 -3.52
N LEU A 119 17.25 -2.47 -4.26
CA LEU A 119 17.28 -1.08 -3.79
C LEU A 119 16.36 -0.89 -2.57
N ILE A 120 15.15 -1.45 -2.58
CA ILE A 120 14.24 -1.42 -1.43
C ILE A 120 14.84 -2.11 -0.20
N ARG A 121 15.35 -3.33 -0.39
CA ARG A 121 15.80 -4.20 0.72
C ARG A 121 17.06 -3.69 1.40
N TYR A 122 17.95 -3.07 0.66
CA TYR A 122 19.21 -2.53 1.18
C TYR A 122 19.15 -1.05 1.55
N SER A 123 18.02 -0.37 1.35
CA SER A 123 17.87 1.01 1.77
C SER A 123 17.47 1.13 3.24
N TYR A 124 17.97 2.18 3.89
CA TYR A 124 17.51 2.55 5.23
C TYR A 124 16.02 2.93 5.19
N ALA A 125 15.22 2.30 6.04
CA ALA A 125 13.77 2.52 6.16
C ALA A 125 12.99 2.46 4.81
N SER A 126 13.52 1.73 3.81
CA SER A 126 12.96 1.65 2.45
C SER A 126 12.84 2.99 1.72
N GLY A 127 13.64 3.98 2.12
CA GLY A 127 13.60 5.35 1.55
C GLY A 127 14.32 5.50 0.21
N LEU A 128 15.00 4.47 -0.29
CA LEU A 128 15.72 4.39 -1.57
C LEU A 128 16.92 5.35 -1.72
N ASP A 129 17.20 6.19 -0.72
CA ASP A 129 18.20 7.24 -0.78
C ASP A 129 19.50 6.92 -0.03
N SER A 130 19.44 6.10 0.99
CA SER A 130 20.57 5.78 1.86
C SER A 130 20.67 4.28 2.15
N PHE A 131 21.90 3.78 2.17
CA PHE A 131 22.19 2.38 2.44
C PHE A 131 21.89 2.00 3.89
N GLY A 132 21.17 0.91 4.09
CA GLY A 132 20.94 0.30 5.40
C GLY A 132 22.17 -0.46 5.85
N SER A 133 22.64 -0.20 7.07
CA SER A 133 23.86 -0.82 7.61
C SER A 133 23.64 -2.22 8.20
N GLN A 134 22.44 -2.78 8.13
CA GLN A 134 22.16 -4.12 8.66
C GLN A 134 22.28 -5.18 7.57
N PRO A 135 23.09 -6.22 7.77
CA PRO A 135 23.22 -7.30 6.80
C PRO A 135 21.88 -7.94 6.48
N HIS A 136 21.59 -8.14 5.20
CA HIS A 136 20.40 -8.80 4.74
C HIS A 136 20.69 -9.79 3.63
N SER A 137 20.18 -11.01 3.77
CA SER A 137 20.30 -12.04 2.74
C SER A 137 19.02 -12.12 1.91
N MET A 138 19.13 -11.94 0.59
CA MET A 138 17.98 -12.10 -0.33
C MET A 138 17.37 -13.49 -0.28
N TRP A 139 18.13 -14.52 0.10
CA TRP A 139 17.61 -15.88 0.26
C TRP A 139 16.52 -15.98 1.32
N SER A 140 16.61 -15.18 2.39
CA SER A 140 15.60 -15.16 3.45
C SER A 140 14.24 -14.62 2.98
N ASP A 141 14.21 -13.89 1.86
CA ASP A 141 12.99 -13.30 1.31
C ASP A 141 12.23 -14.29 0.38
N PHE A 142 12.91 -15.32 -0.13
CA PHE A 142 12.33 -16.20 -1.14
C PHE A 142 11.02 -16.89 -0.71
N PRO A 143 10.87 -17.40 0.53
CA PRO A 143 9.60 -17.95 0.97
C PRO A 143 8.44 -16.94 0.92
N MET A 144 8.71 -15.67 1.27
CA MET A 144 7.70 -14.61 1.21
C MET A 144 7.36 -14.20 -0.22
N ILE A 145 8.34 -14.21 -1.14
CA ILE A 145 8.08 -13.99 -2.57
C ILE A 145 7.16 -15.09 -3.12
N ASP A 146 7.38 -16.35 -2.74
CA ASP A 146 6.53 -17.47 -3.18
C ASP A 146 5.11 -17.39 -2.61
N LEU A 147 4.97 -16.97 -1.33
CA LEU A 147 3.66 -16.72 -0.72
C LEU A 147 2.94 -15.58 -1.42
N ALA A 148 3.63 -14.48 -1.67
CA ALA A 148 3.08 -13.33 -2.40
C ALA A 148 2.67 -13.71 -3.83
N ALA A 149 3.49 -14.48 -4.54
CA ALA A 149 3.16 -14.97 -5.87
C ALA A 149 1.82 -15.75 -5.87
N ARG A 150 1.63 -16.66 -4.91
CA ARG A 150 0.38 -17.41 -4.77
C ARG A 150 -0.81 -16.51 -4.44
N ARG A 151 -0.62 -15.54 -3.54
CA ARG A 151 -1.68 -14.61 -3.14
C ARG A 151 -2.12 -13.71 -4.30
N LEU A 152 -1.19 -13.30 -5.15
CA LEU A 152 -1.43 -12.37 -6.26
C LEU A 152 -2.04 -13.04 -7.52
N GLN A 153 -2.15 -14.36 -7.60
CA GLN A 153 -2.60 -15.06 -8.82
C GLN A 153 -3.93 -14.57 -9.39
N LYS A 154 -4.85 -14.13 -8.52
CA LYS A 154 -6.16 -13.62 -8.91
C LYS A 154 -6.28 -12.10 -8.77
N VAL A 155 -5.18 -11.39 -8.52
CA VAL A 155 -5.16 -9.94 -8.36
C VAL A 155 -4.76 -9.28 -9.68
N VAL A 156 -5.56 -8.34 -10.14
CA VAL A 156 -5.23 -7.48 -11.28
C VAL A 156 -4.21 -6.44 -10.81
N ILE A 157 -3.10 -6.31 -11.52
CA ILE A 157 -2.06 -5.33 -11.19
C ILE A 157 -2.09 -4.21 -12.22
N GLU A 158 -2.44 -3.03 -11.76
CA GLU A 158 -2.54 -1.81 -12.54
C GLU A 158 -1.38 -0.86 -12.24
N ASN A 159 -1.12 0.05 -13.18
CA ASN A 159 -0.19 1.17 -13.03
C ASN A 159 -0.86 2.41 -13.62
N LYS A 160 -1.81 2.95 -12.90
CA LYS A 160 -2.66 4.05 -13.38
C LYS A 160 -2.70 5.21 -12.39
N ASP A 161 -2.97 6.39 -12.92
CA ASP A 161 -3.44 7.51 -12.13
C ASP A 161 -4.72 7.11 -11.36
N PHE A 162 -4.79 7.52 -10.09
CA PHE A 162 -5.86 7.12 -9.17
C PHE A 162 -7.25 7.51 -9.69
N GLU A 163 -7.41 8.68 -10.29
CA GLU A 163 -8.71 9.15 -10.79
C GLU A 163 -9.19 8.27 -11.95
N LYS A 164 -8.30 7.93 -12.90
CA LYS A 164 -8.62 7.01 -14.00
C LYS A 164 -8.95 5.62 -13.49
N LEU A 165 -8.22 5.14 -12.48
CA LEU A 165 -8.47 3.86 -11.86
C LEU A 165 -9.84 3.82 -11.19
N ILE A 166 -10.15 4.81 -10.35
CA ILE A 166 -11.42 4.89 -9.62
C ILE A 166 -12.59 4.86 -10.61
N ARG A 167 -12.57 5.72 -11.62
CA ARG A 167 -13.63 5.76 -12.66
C ARG A 167 -13.78 4.44 -13.40
N GLN A 168 -12.68 3.76 -13.70
CA GLN A 168 -12.72 2.48 -14.43
C GLN A 168 -13.37 1.36 -13.62
N TYR A 169 -13.08 1.30 -12.32
CA TYR A 169 -13.49 0.20 -11.47
C TYR A 169 -14.73 0.49 -10.62
N ASP A 170 -15.30 1.69 -10.70
CA ASP A 170 -16.49 2.05 -9.93
C ASP A 170 -17.72 1.23 -10.35
N ARG A 171 -18.32 0.56 -9.37
CA ARG A 171 -19.59 -0.17 -9.41
C ARG A 171 -20.23 -0.09 -8.02
N PRO A 172 -21.54 -0.28 -7.87
CA PRO A 172 -22.21 -0.27 -6.57
C PRO A 172 -21.61 -1.25 -5.53
N VAL A 173 -21.02 -2.36 -6.01
CA VAL A 173 -20.38 -3.39 -5.18
C VAL A 173 -18.86 -3.23 -5.05
N SER A 174 -18.31 -2.12 -5.55
CA SER A 174 -16.87 -1.80 -5.43
C SER A 174 -16.56 -1.17 -4.09
N PHE A 175 -15.43 -1.57 -3.53
CA PHE A 175 -14.84 -0.96 -2.35
C PHE A 175 -13.40 -0.50 -2.65
N PHE A 176 -13.16 0.78 -2.52
CA PHE A 176 -11.88 1.43 -2.74
C PHE A 176 -11.19 1.68 -1.39
N TYR A 177 -10.01 1.11 -1.21
CA TYR A 177 -9.10 1.48 -0.13
C TYR A 177 -8.01 2.40 -0.67
N CYS A 178 -7.84 3.55 -0.04
CA CYS A 178 -6.90 4.58 -0.43
C CYS A 178 -5.97 4.92 0.74
N ASP A 179 -4.66 4.83 0.51
CA ASP A 179 -3.61 5.26 1.42
C ASP A 179 -2.66 6.20 0.65
N PRO A 180 -3.12 7.42 0.31
CA PRO A 180 -2.33 8.36 -0.48
C PRO A 180 -1.14 8.90 0.30
N PRO A 181 -0.16 9.55 -0.36
CA PRO A 181 0.84 10.35 0.33
C PRO A 181 0.18 11.31 1.31
N TYR A 182 0.71 11.41 2.53
CA TYR A 182 0.14 12.26 3.56
C TYR A 182 0.37 13.74 3.26
N PHE A 183 -0.57 14.57 3.67
CA PHE A 183 -0.45 16.01 3.54
C PHE A 183 0.80 16.52 4.26
N ALA A 184 1.53 17.44 3.61
CA ALA A 184 2.84 17.95 4.01
C ALA A 184 4.00 16.92 4.01
N THR A 185 3.75 15.68 3.58
CA THR A 185 4.80 14.66 3.42
C THR A 185 4.99 14.23 1.97
N GLU A 186 4.39 14.94 1.02
CA GLU A 186 4.43 14.64 -0.42
C GLU A 186 5.87 14.59 -0.95
N ASN A 187 6.79 15.32 -0.31
CA ASN A 187 8.22 15.32 -0.65
C ASN A 187 8.90 13.95 -0.53
N TYR A 188 8.36 13.02 0.29
CA TYR A 188 8.84 11.64 0.39
C TYR A 188 8.43 10.78 -0.82
N TYR A 189 7.48 11.26 -1.63
CA TYR A 189 6.93 10.57 -2.80
C TYR A 189 7.26 11.28 -4.11
N LYS A 190 8.46 11.87 -4.22
CA LYS A 190 8.92 12.66 -5.36
C LYS A 190 8.77 11.93 -6.70
N ASP A 191 8.90 10.61 -6.69
CA ASP A 191 8.83 9.77 -7.89
C ASP A 191 7.42 9.69 -8.50
N VAL A 192 6.38 10.02 -7.75
CA VAL A 192 4.98 9.92 -8.20
C VAL A 192 4.32 11.27 -8.42
N GLY A 193 4.98 12.37 -8.07
CA GLY A 193 4.52 13.73 -8.37
C GLY A 193 3.17 14.10 -7.72
N PHE A 194 2.83 13.48 -6.56
CA PHE A 194 1.61 13.80 -5.83
C PHE A 194 1.72 15.17 -5.16
N THR A 195 0.72 16.02 -5.31
CA THR A 195 0.75 17.42 -4.88
C THR A 195 -0.47 17.76 -4.01
N ALA A 196 -0.46 18.95 -3.39
CA ALA A 196 -1.62 19.42 -2.59
C ALA A 196 -2.93 19.46 -3.40
N LYS A 197 -2.88 19.68 -4.73
CA LYS A 197 -4.06 19.63 -5.59
C LYS A 197 -4.60 18.20 -5.78
N ASP A 198 -3.75 17.20 -5.67
CA ASP A 198 -4.15 15.81 -5.86
C ASP A 198 -4.99 15.28 -4.70
N HIS A 199 -4.86 15.85 -3.49
CA HIS A 199 -5.76 15.55 -2.37
C HIS A 199 -7.20 15.96 -2.69
N ILE A 200 -7.38 17.13 -3.33
CA ILE A 200 -8.69 17.61 -3.78
C ILE A 200 -9.22 16.75 -4.93
N ARG A 201 -8.37 16.43 -5.92
CA ARG A 201 -8.75 15.52 -7.01
C ARG A 201 -9.20 14.15 -6.50
N LEU A 202 -8.48 13.59 -5.50
CA LEU A 202 -8.84 12.31 -4.91
C LEU A 202 -10.19 12.38 -4.21
N ARG A 203 -10.43 13.41 -3.40
CA ARG A 203 -11.73 13.66 -2.78
C ARG A 203 -12.84 13.72 -3.84
N ASP A 204 -12.69 14.54 -4.86
CA ASP A 204 -13.71 14.75 -5.90
C ASP A 204 -14.01 13.44 -6.64
N ALA A 205 -12.97 12.67 -6.99
CA ALA A 205 -13.12 11.37 -7.62
C ALA A 205 -13.89 10.38 -6.73
N LEU A 206 -13.63 10.37 -5.41
CA LEU A 206 -14.29 9.46 -4.47
C LEU A 206 -15.71 9.90 -4.08
N LEU A 207 -16.02 11.20 -4.12
CA LEU A 207 -17.39 11.69 -3.89
C LEU A 207 -18.35 11.34 -5.04
N ASP A 208 -17.83 11.09 -6.25
CA ASP A 208 -18.61 10.81 -7.45
C ASP A 208 -18.87 9.30 -7.68
N ILE A 209 -18.36 8.41 -6.82
CA ILE A 209 -18.51 6.96 -7.02
C ILE A 209 -19.87 6.41 -6.58
N LYS A 210 -20.24 5.28 -7.16
CA LYS A 210 -21.41 4.47 -6.78
C LYS A 210 -21.08 3.47 -5.66
N GLY A 211 -19.80 3.13 -5.52
CA GLY A 211 -19.29 2.19 -4.54
C GLY A 211 -19.03 2.81 -3.18
N ARG A 212 -18.23 2.10 -2.39
CA ARG A 212 -17.79 2.55 -1.05
C ARG A 212 -16.30 2.82 -1.05
N PHE A 213 -15.86 3.73 -0.19
CA PHE A 213 -14.44 3.99 0.01
C PHE A 213 -14.05 4.12 1.48
N LEU A 214 -12.78 3.83 1.76
CA LEU A 214 -12.09 4.12 3.01
C LEU A 214 -10.73 4.72 2.67
N VAL A 215 -10.47 5.92 3.17
CA VAL A 215 -9.19 6.63 2.98
C VAL A 215 -8.50 6.80 4.31
N SER A 216 -7.19 6.55 4.38
CA SER A 216 -6.37 6.85 5.54
C SER A 216 -5.52 8.10 5.31
N TYR A 217 -5.46 8.99 6.31
CA TYR A 217 -4.67 10.22 6.30
C TYR A 217 -4.08 10.53 7.67
N ASN A 218 -3.01 11.34 7.69
CA ASN A 218 -2.59 12.02 8.91
C ASN A 218 -3.64 13.03 9.35
N ASP A 219 -3.83 13.16 10.67
CA ASP A 219 -4.73 14.16 11.20
C ASP A 219 -4.09 15.56 11.11
N CYS A 220 -4.66 16.41 10.28
CA CYS A 220 -4.31 17.82 10.17
C CYS A 220 -5.52 18.65 9.74
N PRO A 221 -5.52 19.97 10.05
CA PRO A 221 -6.64 20.86 9.74
C PRO A 221 -7.01 20.86 8.25
N GLU A 222 -6.03 20.82 7.38
CA GLU A 222 -6.21 20.88 5.92
C GLU A 222 -6.96 19.64 5.40
N ILE A 223 -6.64 18.46 5.89
CA ILE A 223 -7.34 17.22 5.52
C ILE A 223 -8.76 17.23 6.09
N ARG A 224 -8.95 17.68 7.32
CA ARG A 224 -10.29 17.81 7.90
C ARG A 224 -11.15 18.79 7.08
N GLU A 225 -10.61 19.92 6.62
CA GLU A 225 -11.30 20.89 5.76
C GLU A 225 -11.64 20.31 4.39
N ILE A 226 -10.67 19.63 3.75
CA ILE A 226 -10.88 18.99 2.44
C ILE A 226 -12.05 17.99 2.50
N TRP A 227 -12.15 17.20 3.57
CA TRP A 227 -13.12 16.12 3.70
C TRP A 227 -14.37 16.47 4.49
N ASP A 228 -14.52 17.73 4.95
CA ASP A 228 -15.77 18.23 5.57
C ASP A 228 -16.86 18.38 4.51
N LYS A 229 -17.52 17.27 4.20
CA LYS A 229 -18.57 17.16 3.18
C LYS A 229 -19.77 16.37 3.73
N PRO A 230 -20.99 16.66 3.23
CA PRO A 230 -22.18 15.88 3.60
C PRO A 230 -21.99 14.37 3.34
N ASN A 231 -22.47 13.55 4.25
CA ASN A 231 -22.42 12.08 4.18
C ASN A 231 -21.00 11.49 4.21
N ILE A 232 -20.00 12.24 4.65
CA ILE A 232 -18.66 11.75 4.90
C ILE A 232 -18.46 11.56 6.41
N HIS A 233 -17.95 10.40 6.77
CA HIS A 233 -17.58 10.04 8.14
C HIS A 233 -16.08 10.19 8.30
N ILE A 234 -15.66 10.96 9.31
CA ILE A 234 -14.25 11.11 9.68
C ILE A 234 -14.09 10.50 11.07
N GLU A 235 -13.31 9.43 11.15
CA GLU A 235 -12.99 8.75 12.41
C GLU A 235 -11.53 8.96 12.74
N GLU A 236 -11.25 9.41 13.97
CA GLU A 236 -9.90 9.56 14.48
C GLU A 236 -9.46 8.27 15.17
N ILE A 237 -8.27 7.75 14.79
CA ILE A 237 -7.64 6.64 15.47
C ILE A 237 -6.27 7.06 15.99
N SER A 238 -5.97 6.69 17.24
CA SER A 238 -4.66 6.97 17.83
C SER A 238 -3.61 5.95 17.40
N ARG A 239 -2.43 6.43 17.04
CA ARG A 239 -1.29 5.60 16.67
C ARG A 239 -0.11 5.85 17.60
N LEU A 240 0.45 4.79 18.17
CA LEU A 240 1.77 4.85 18.80
C LEU A 240 2.85 4.92 17.70
N ASN A 241 3.56 6.05 17.62
CA ASN A 241 4.65 6.20 16.67
C ASN A 241 5.99 5.76 17.28
N ASN A 242 6.46 4.58 16.91
CA ASN A 242 7.72 4.02 17.41
C ASN A 242 8.97 4.81 16.97
N LEU A 243 8.89 5.62 15.90
CA LEU A 243 9.99 6.47 15.44
C LEU A 243 10.07 7.76 16.26
N ALA A 244 8.93 8.37 16.57
CA ALA A 244 8.88 9.56 17.42
C ALA A 244 9.22 9.25 18.88
N GLN A 245 8.96 8.03 19.37
CA GLN A 245 9.39 7.59 20.70
C GLN A 245 10.91 7.62 20.90
N ARG A 246 11.71 7.70 19.84
CA ARG A 246 13.17 7.90 19.94
C ARG A 246 13.56 9.35 20.23
N TYR A 247 12.68 10.32 19.92
CA TYR A 247 12.93 11.75 20.06
C TYR A 247 11.99 12.40 21.08
N ASP A 248 10.76 11.88 21.19
CA ASP A 248 9.72 12.36 22.12
C ASP A 248 8.90 11.16 22.60
N ALA A 249 9.20 10.65 23.78
CA ALA A 249 8.53 9.48 24.32
C ALA A 249 7.05 9.79 24.58
N GLY A 250 6.13 9.10 23.87
CA GLY A 250 4.70 9.21 24.06
C GLY A 250 3.96 10.10 23.07
N CYS A 251 4.62 10.68 22.05
CA CYS A 251 3.91 11.37 20.96
C CYS A 251 2.96 10.42 20.24
N GLN A 252 1.68 10.70 20.34
CA GLN A 252 0.63 10.08 19.54
C GLN A 252 0.40 10.97 18.32
N TYR A 253 0.45 10.37 17.14
CA TYR A 253 0.02 11.05 15.93
C TYR A 253 -1.39 10.56 15.60
N GLY A 254 -2.31 11.49 15.46
CA GLY A 254 -3.66 11.22 15.00
C GLY A 254 -3.64 10.68 13.57
N GLU A 255 -4.38 9.63 13.32
CA GLU A 255 -4.66 9.10 12.00
C GLU A 255 -6.15 9.23 11.75
N LEU A 256 -6.54 9.65 10.55
CA LEU A 256 -7.93 9.76 10.15
C LEU A 256 -8.28 8.60 9.23
N LEU A 257 -9.43 7.98 9.48
CA LEU A 257 -10.11 7.12 8.53
C LEU A 257 -11.38 7.82 8.04
N ILE A 258 -11.46 7.99 6.73
CA ILE A 258 -12.49 8.79 6.07
C ILE A 258 -13.27 7.88 5.13
N SER A 259 -14.61 7.87 5.23
CA SER A 259 -15.47 6.96 4.47
C SER A 259 -16.80 7.61 4.08
N ASN A 260 -17.47 7.03 3.08
CA ASN A 260 -18.86 7.37 2.70
C ASN A 260 -19.89 6.39 3.29
N TYR A 261 -19.54 5.71 4.38
CA TYR A 261 -20.42 4.78 5.12
C TYR A 261 -20.03 4.77 6.60
N ASP A 262 -20.92 4.27 7.46
CA ASP A 262 -20.64 4.10 8.90
C ASP A 262 -19.67 2.92 9.10
N THR A 263 -18.43 3.18 9.53
CA THR A 263 -17.38 2.19 9.75
C THR A 263 -17.72 1.17 10.84
N SER A 264 -18.73 1.42 11.68
CA SER A 264 -19.22 0.47 12.68
C SER A 264 -20.16 -0.61 12.12
N GLU A 265 -20.58 -0.53 10.85
CA GLU A 265 -21.51 -1.49 10.22
C GLU A 265 -21.00 -2.94 10.30
N ARG A 266 -19.69 -3.15 10.07
CA ARG A 266 -19.08 -4.48 10.14
C ARG A 266 -19.14 -5.08 11.54
N ALA A 267 -18.83 -4.31 12.56
CA ALA A 267 -18.89 -4.77 13.94
C ALA A 267 -20.33 -5.07 14.37
N LYS A 268 -21.31 -4.27 13.93
CA LYS A 268 -22.74 -4.52 14.14
C LYS A 268 -23.20 -5.82 13.48
N ALA A 269 -22.79 -6.04 12.22
CA ALA A 269 -23.12 -7.26 11.47
C ALA A 269 -22.56 -8.54 12.15
N ILE A 270 -21.31 -8.51 12.62
CA ILE A 270 -20.67 -9.63 13.33
C ILE A 270 -21.43 -9.93 14.63
N ARG A 271 -21.80 -8.90 15.41
CA ARG A 271 -22.57 -9.09 16.64
C ARG A 271 -23.95 -9.69 16.39
N GLN A 272 -24.63 -9.32 15.30
CA GLN A 272 -25.92 -9.91 14.95
C GLN A 272 -25.80 -11.40 14.63
N LEU A 273 -24.76 -11.80 13.89
CA LEU A 273 -24.53 -13.23 13.57
C LEU A 273 -24.25 -14.03 14.83
N SER A 274 -23.47 -13.52 15.79
CA SER A 274 -23.16 -14.23 17.04
C SER A 274 -24.34 -14.33 18.03
N LEU A 275 -25.46 -13.66 17.78
CA LEU A 275 -26.69 -13.81 18.57
C LEU A 275 -27.56 -14.96 18.08
N PHE A 276 -27.24 -15.56 16.93
CA PHE A 276 -27.97 -16.67 16.30
C PHE A 276 -27.19 -18.00 16.33
N ASP A 277 -25.93 -17.99 16.84
CA ASP A 277 -25.11 -19.17 17.13
C ASP A 277 -25.25 -19.56 18.61
#